data_9ffc5803cb0bbcb9310255857097e9b9
#
_entry.id   9ffc5803cb0bbcb9310255857097e9b9
#
_cell.length_a   1.000
_cell.length_b   1.000
_cell.length_c   1.000
_cell.angle_alpha   90.00
_cell.angle_beta   90.00
_cell.angle_gamma   90.00
#
_symmetry.space_group_name_H-M   'P 1'
#
loop_
_entity.id
_entity.type
_entity.pdbx_description
1 polymer ?
#
loop_
_entity_poly.entity_id
_entity_poly.type
_entity_poly.pdbx_seq_one_letter_code
_entity_poly.pdbx_strand_id
1 'polypeptide(L)'
;MDGRKGSTVNLEDRIALHNRMARAYGDAYLRQGVQDGEKFVDVWKFHPDCMYASPYFTGDEAFKLSEFPEESARASTMEAKVYSLRFPDWKPVDFKHWPADNGFVMKTRWQGTNKDTGTVMGFYSYSFIDTDDNGEVVRWETHINSEYSDFLDVAIGVHGPFHGTHEYTDALDRRLAEEGLTV
;
A
#
# COMPACT_ATOMS: atom_id res chain seq x y z
N MET A 1 -25.38 -23.71 -28.74
CA MET A 1 -25.50 -23.87 -27.27
C MET A 1 -24.12 -24.19 -26.77
N ASP A 2 -23.40 -23.18 -26.44
CA ASP A 2 -21.99 -23.29 -26.01
C ASP A 2 -21.97 -23.32 -24.48
N GLY A 3 -21.77 -24.54 -23.95
CA GLY A 3 -21.73 -24.78 -22.52
C GLY A 3 -20.44 -24.25 -21.94
N ARG A 4 -20.44 -23.03 -21.45
CA ARG A 4 -19.39 -22.55 -20.53
C ARG A 4 -19.41 -23.45 -19.31
N LYS A 5 -18.47 -24.41 -19.25
CA LYS A 5 -18.10 -25.07 -17.99
C LYS A 5 -17.47 -24.00 -17.12
N GLY A 6 -18.27 -23.36 -16.28
CA GLY A 6 -17.77 -22.54 -15.20
C GLY A 6 -16.94 -23.45 -14.30
N SER A 7 -15.64 -23.18 -14.19
CA SER A 7 -14.81 -23.74 -13.15
C SER A 7 -15.36 -23.16 -11.83
N THR A 8 -16.18 -23.93 -11.13
CA THR A 8 -16.56 -23.59 -9.76
C THR A 8 -15.34 -23.84 -8.87
N VAL A 9 -14.46 -22.85 -8.80
CA VAL A 9 -13.44 -22.85 -7.76
C VAL A 9 -14.18 -22.92 -6.42
N ASN A 10 -13.83 -23.91 -5.60
CA ASN A 10 -14.48 -24.11 -4.31
C ASN A 10 -14.27 -22.87 -3.42
N LEU A 11 -15.30 -22.45 -2.71
CA LEU A 11 -15.24 -21.31 -1.76
C LEU A 11 -14.07 -21.45 -0.76
N GLU A 12 -13.83 -22.65 -0.25
CA GLU A 12 -12.71 -22.93 0.66
C GLU A 12 -11.35 -22.66 0.01
N ASP A 13 -11.18 -23.03 -1.27
CA ASP A 13 -9.94 -22.79 -2.01
C ASP A 13 -9.72 -21.29 -2.26
N ARG A 14 -10.77 -20.54 -2.53
CA ARG A 14 -10.70 -19.07 -2.69
C ARG A 14 -10.30 -18.40 -1.37
N ILE A 15 -10.94 -18.73 -0.28
CA ILE A 15 -10.59 -18.21 1.05
C ILE A 15 -9.15 -18.59 1.42
N ALA A 16 -8.70 -19.80 1.10
CA ALA A 16 -7.33 -20.23 1.34
C ALA A 16 -6.32 -19.41 0.51
N LEU A 17 -6.65 -19.12 -0.76
CA LEU A 17 -5.85 -18.25 -1.63
C LEU A 17 -5.74 -16.84 -1.04
N HIS A 18 -6.87 -16.22 -0.66
CA HIS A 18 -6.90 -14.87 -0.11
C HIS A 18 -6.15 -14.75 1.22
N ASN A 19 -6.26 -15.77 2.08
CA ASN A 19 -5.42 -15.87 3.28
C ASN A 19 -3.92 -15.89 2.95
N ARG A 20 -3.52 -16.65 1.94
CA ARG A 20 -2.13 -16.75 1.52
C ARG A 20 -1.64 -15.41 0.94
N MET A 21 -2.45 -14.76 0.10
CA MET A 21 -2.12 -13.45 -0.47
C MET A 21 -1.94 -12.38 0.61
N ALA A 22 -2.88 -12.27 1.54
CA ALA A 22 -2.80 -11.30 2.64
C ALA A 22 -1.59 -11.56 3.55
N ARG A 23 -1.28 -12.83 3.86
CA ARG A 23 -0.10 -13.18 4.65
C ARG A 23 1.19 -12.86 3.92
N ALA A 24 1.28 -13.13 2.61
CA ALA A 24 2.47 -12.80 1.83
C ALA A 24 2.78 -11.30 1.87
N TYR A 25 1.74 -10.45 1.74
CA TYR A 25 1.88 -9.00 1.90
C TYR A 25 2.35 -8.63 3.31
N GLY A 26 1.65 -9.09 4.35
CA GLY A 26 2.01 -8.80 5.74
C GLY A 26 3.42 -9.28 6.09
N ASP A 27 3.78 -10.48 5.67
CA ASP A 27 5.12 -11.06 5.91
C ASP A 27 6.23 -10.28 5.22
N ALA A 28 6.00 -9.79 4.00
CA ALA A 28 6.97 -8.97 3.28
C ALA A 28 7.32 -7.71 4.07
N TYR A 29 6.29 -6.97 4.53
CA TYR A 29 6.50 -5.74 5.28
C TYR A 29 6.99 -5.95 6.71
N LEU A 30 6.46 -6.96 7.44
CA LEU A 30 6.84 -7.22 8.82
C LEU A 30 8.26 -7.78 8.98
N ARG A 31 8.72 -8.60 8.00
CA ARG A 31 10.05 -9.25 8.08
C ARG A 31 11.16 -8.41 7.48
N GLN A 32 10.87 -7.65 6.43
CA GLN A 32 11.89 -7.01 5.61
C GLN A 32 11.87 -5.47 5.73
N GLY A 33 10.84 -4.94 6.41
CA GLY A 33 10.58 -3.51 6.40
C GLY A 33 10.05 -3.06 5.03
N VAL A 34 9.71 -1.79 4.92
CA VAL A 34 9.11 -1.20 3.73
C VAL A 34 10.04 -1.24 2.51
N GLN A 35 11.34 -1.34 2.75
CA GLN A 35 12.37 -1.32 1.70
C GLN A 35 12.42 -2.58 0.82
N ASP A 36 11.87 -3.70 1.33
CA ASP A 36 11.91 -5.01 0.65
C ASP A 36 10.51 -5.53 0.26
N GLY A 37 9.53 -4.63 0.10
CA GLY A 37 8.15 -4.98 -0.19
C GLY A 37 7.87 -5.68 -1.53
N GLU A 38 8.91 -5.94 -2.33
CA GLU A 38 8.75 -6.50 -3.67
C GLU A 38 8.29 -7.97 -3.69
N LYS A 39 8.54 -8.72 -2.62
CA LYS A 39 8.32 -10.18 -2.65
C LYS A 39 6.86 -10.62 -2.60
N PHE A 40 5.92 -9.79 -2.18
CA PHE A 40 4.52 -10.17 -2.22
C PHE A 40 3.96 -10.24 -3.66
N VAL A 41 4.57 -9.51 -4.60
CA VAL A 41 4.18 -9.55 -6.02
C VAL A 41 4.38 -10.92 -6.67
N ASP A 42 5.21 -11.79 -6.10
CA ASP A 42 5.36 -13.16 -6.56
C ASP A 42 4.10 -14.01 -6.30
N VAL A 43 3.32 -13.63 -5.29
CA VAL A 43 2.08 -14.33 -4.89
C VAL A 43 0.84 -13.65 -5.47
N TRP A 44 0.88 -12.33 -5.60
CA TRP A 44 -0.21 -11.55 -6.17
C TRP A 44 -0.09 -11.53 -7.69
N LYS A 45 -1.16 -11.93 -8.35
CA LYS A 45 -1.30 -11.75 -9.79
C LYS A 45 -2.31 -10.62 -10.02
N PHE A 46 -1.94 -9.68 -10.87
CA PHE A 46 -2.80 -8.55 -11.20
C PHE A 46 -3.44 -8.77 -12.56
N HIS A 47 -4.76 -8.61 -12.62
CA HIS A 47 -5.45 -8.55 -13.89
C HIS A 47 -4.95 -7.33 -14.69
N PRO A 48 -4.81 -7.42 -16.03
CA PRO A 48 -4.34 -6.28 -16.86
C PRO A 48 -5.16 -5.00 -16.66
N ASP A 49 -6.45 -5.13 -16.36
CA ASP A 49 -7.37 -4.03 -16.10
C ASP A 49 -7.58 -3.76 -14.59
N CYS A 50 -6.66 -4.21 -13.73
CA CYS A 50 -6.73 -3.96 -12.30
C CYS A 50 -6.79 -2.45 -12.01
N MET A 51 -7.81 -2.04 -11.23
CA MET A 51 -8.00 -0.65 -10.82
C MET A 51 -7.37 -0.41 -9.45
N TYR A 52 -6.64 0.69 -9.33
CA TYR A 52 -6.12 1.19 -8.07
C TYR A 52 -6.82 2.50 -7.69
N ALA A 53 -7.15 2.64 -6.41
CA ALA A 53 -7.64 3.88 -5.83
C ALA A 53 -7.07 4.08 -4.43
N SER A 54 -6.74 5.31 -4.11
CA SER A 54 -6.41 5.72 -2.74
C SER A 54 -6.87 7.17 -2.55
N PRO A 55 -8.04 7.39 -1.92
CA PRO A 55 -8.59 8.74 -1.77
C PRO A 55 -7.63 9.75 -1.17
N TYR A 56 -6.65 9.28 -0.38
CA TYR A 56 -5.63 10.15 0.20
C TYR A 56 -4.62 10.69 -0.84
N PHE A 57 -4.30 9.91 -1.89
CA PHE A 57 -3.31 10.24 -2.92
C PHE A 57 -3.94 10.58 -4.26
N THR A 58 -5.06 9.96 -4.59
CA THR A 58 -5.68 10.08 -5.92
C THR A 58 -6.99 10.90 -5.89
N GLY A 59 -7.44 11.34 -4.71
CA GLY A 59 -8.76 11.93 -4.56
C GLY A 59 -9.86 10.94 -4.91
N ASP A 60 -10.86 11.38 -5.65
CA ASP A 60 -11.99 10.53 -6.09
C ASP A 60 -11.68 9.69 -7.34
N GLU A 61 -10.45 9.79 -7.89
CA GLU A 61 -10.08 9.11 -9.11
C GLU A 61 -9.51 7.71 -8.83
N ALA A 62 -9.82 6.78 -9.72
CA ALA A 62 -9.17 5.48 -9.80
C ALA A 62 -8.51 5.34 -11.17
N PHE A 63 -7.40 4.62 -11.24
CA PHE A 63 -6.69 4.39 -12.49
C PHE A 63 -6.27 2.92 -12.62
N LYS A 64 -5.98 2.49 -13.85
CA LYS A 64 -5.46 1.14 -14.08
C LYS A 64 -4.07 1.01 -13.47
N LEU A 65 -3.84 -0.07 -12.74
CA LEU A 65 -2.55 -0.32 -12.12
C LEU A 65 -1.43 -0.48 -13.16
N SER A 66 -1.75 -1.01 -14.36
CA SER A 66 -0.83 -1.10 -15.50
C SER A 66 -0.44 0.27 -16.10
N GLU A 67 -1.26 1.28 -15.84
CA GLU A 67 -1.04 2.68 -16.24
C GLU A 67 -0.59 3.52 -15.05
N PHE A 68 -0.13 2.86 -13.98
CA PHE A 68 0.34 3.52 -12.76
C PHE A 68 1.43 4.53 -13.14
N PRO A 69 1.26 5.81 -12.81
CA PRO A 69 2.23 6.81 -13.20
C PRO A 69 3.63 6.46 -12.68
N GLU A 70 4.65 6.65 -13.50
CA GLU A 70 6.05 6.42 -13.12
C GLU A 70 6.40 7.15 -11.81
N GLU A 71 5.85 8.36 -11.64
CA GLU A 71 5.95 9.16 -10.43
C GLU A 71 5.41 8.44 -9.20
N SER A 72 4.30 7.71 -9.32
CA SER A 72 3.73 6.96 -8.19
C SER A 72 4.57 5.75 -7.81
N ALA A 73 5.13 5.04 -8.80
CA ALA A 73 6.08 3.95 -8.55
C ALA A 73 7.35 4.48 -7.89
N ARG A 74 7.85 5.62 -8.35
CA ARG A 74 8.98 6.35 -7.77
C ARG A 74 8.67 6.79 -6.33
N ALA A 75 7.48 7.37 -6.07
CA ALA A 75 7.05 7.75 -4.73
C ALA A 75 7.08 6.56 -3.76
N SER A 76 6.55 5.40 -4.15
CA SER A 76 6.57 4.19 -3.32
C SER A 76 8.00 3.75 -2.96
N THR A 77 8.96 3.93 -3.86
CA THR A 77 10.38 3.63 -3.61
C THR A 77 11.01 4.66 -2.67
N MET A 78 10.68 5.94 -2.84
CA MET A 78 11.22 7.03 -2.02
C MET A 78 10.67 7.05 -0.60
N GLU A 79 9.41 6.69 -0.44
CA GLU A 79 8.63 6.83 0.79
C GLU A 79 9.35 6.22 2.00
N ALA A 80 9.79 4.98 1.89
CA ALA A 80 10.50 4.29 2.96
C ALA A 80 11.82 5.00 3.34
N LYS A 81 12.54 5.49 2.33
CA LYS A 81 13.80 6.21 2.52
C LYS A 81 13.56 7.54 3.24
N VAL A 82 12.58 8.31 2.77
CA VAL A 82 12.24 9.62 3.35
C VAL A 82 11.72 9.49 4.77
N TYR A 83 10.81 8.56 5.04
CA TYR A 83 10.27 8.38 6.38
C TYR A 83 11.34 7.95 7.37
N SER A 84 12.28 7.10 6.97
CA SER A 84 13.39 6.69 7.83
C SER A 84 14.35 7.81 8.20
N LEU A 85 14.34 8.95 7.52
CA LEU A 85 15.12 10.12 7.91
C LEU A 85 14.68 10.70 9.27
N ARG A 86 13.38 10.65 9.57
CA ARG A 86 12.81 11.11 10.84
C ARG A 86 12.43 9.96 11.76
N PHE A 87 12.05 8.83 11.20
CA PHE A 87 11.56 7.64 11.90
C PHE A 87 12.42 6.42 11.50
N PRO A 88 13.67 6.30 12.01
CA PRO A 88 14.60 5.25 11.56
C PRO A 88 14.13 3.81 11.88
N ASP A 89 13.18 3.67 12.81
CA ASP A 89 12.54 2.41 13.18
C ASP A 89 11.14 2.24 12.56
N TRP A 90 10.79 3.05 11.56
CA TRP A 90 9.46 3.01 10.92
C TRP A 90 9.19 1.66 10.26
N LYS A 91 8.07 1.07 10.66
CA LYS A 91 7.66 -0.27 10.21
C LYS A 91 6.20 -0.53 10.54
N PRO A 92 5.58 -1.57 9.94
CA PRO A 92 4.32 -2.11 10.44
C PRO A 92 4.55 -2.79 11.80
N VAL A 93 3.65 -2.53 12.75
CA VAL A 93 3.69 -3.09 14.11
C VAL A 93 2.48 -3.95 14.46
N ASP A 94 1.39 -3.82 13.70
CA ASP A 94 0.19 -4.67 13.80
C ASP A 94 -0.35 -4.90 12.39
N PHE A 95 -0.72 -6.13 12.09
CA PHE A 95 -1.30 -6.54 10.83
C PHE A 95 -2.44 -7.52 11.05
N LYS A 96 -3.60 -7.20 10.48
CA LYS A 96 -4.77 -8.07 10.49
C LYS A 96 -5.37 -8.16 9.11
N HIS A 97 -5.96 -9.28 8.79
CA HIS A 97 -6.67 -9.46 7.53
C HIS A 97 -7.93 -10.31 7.71
N TRP A 98 -8.87 -10.11 6.79
CA TRP A 98 -10.15 -10.80 6.74
C TRP A 98 -10.40 -11.26 5.31
N PRO A 99 -10.27 -12.57 5.02
CA PRO A 99 -10.55 -13.11 3.70
C PRO A 99 -12.05 -13.23 3.48
N ALA A 100 -12.46 -13.10 2.22
CA ALA A 100 -13.81 -13.35 1.72
C ALA A 100 -13.75 -14.20 0.45
N ASP A 101 -14.88 -14.51 -0.15
CA ASP A 101 -14.96 -15.29 -1.38
C ASP A 101 -14.47 -14.53 -2.61
N ASN A 102 -14.60 -13.22 -2.62
CA ASN A 102 -14.24 -12.35 -3.75
C ASN A 102 -13.03 -11.45 -3.47
N GLY A 103 -12.29 -11.69 -2.39
CA GLY A 103 -11.13 -10.88 -2.03
C GLY A 103 -10.81 -10.90 -0.54
N PHE A 104 -10.18 -9.84 -0.05
CA PHE A 104 -9.83 -9.71 1.36
C PHE A 104 -9.63 -8.24 1.76
N VAL A 105 -9.74 -7.99 3.05
CA VAL A 105 -9.41 -6.68 3.64
C VAL A 105 -8.16 -6.84 4.49
N MET A 106 -7.26 -5.87 4.43
CA MET A 106 -6.08 -5.77 5.31
C MET A 106 -6.17 -4.49 6.13
N LYS A 107 -5.74 -4.59 7.38
CA LYS A 107 -5.51 -3.44 8.27
C LYS A 107 -4.08 -3.50 8.77
N THR A 108 -3.34 -2.42 8.59
CA THR A 108 -1.95 -2.31 9.03
C THR A 108 -1.78 -1.10 9.92
N ARG A 109 -1.15 -1.27 11.08
CA ARG A 109 -0.63 -0.15 11.90
C ARG A 109 0.82 0.08 11.55
N TRP A 110 1.10 1.24 11.00
CA TRP A 110 2.44 1.75 10.74
C TRP A 110 2.87 2.63 11.89
N GLN A 111 4.13 2.53 12.33
CA GLN A 111 4.63 3.28 13.47
C GLN A 111 6.13 3.49 13.40
N GLY A 112 6.59 4.63 13.90
CA GLY A 112 8.00 4.92 14.11
C GLY A 112 8.20 5.90 15.26
N THR A 113 9.42 5.99 15.74
CA THR A 113 9.85 6.93 16.78
C THR A 113 10.58 8.10 16.12
N ASN A 114 10.06 9.30 16.29
CA ASN A 114 10.75 10.51 15.82
C ASN A 114 12.09 10.62 16.54
N LYS A 115 13.19 10.57 15.78
CA LYS A 115 14.55 10.56 16.34
C LYS A 115 14.93 11.84 17.09
N ASP A 116 14.29 12.98 16.75
CA ASP A 116 14.63 14.28 17.31
C ASP A 116 13.86 14.56 18.61
N THR A 117 12.65 13.99 18.77
CA THR A 117 11.78 14.26 19.92
C THR A 117 11.53 13.05 20.82
N GLY A 118 11.81 11.84 20.32
CA GLY A 118 11.44 10.58 20.97
C GLY A 118 9.93 10.27 20.92
N THR A 119 9.13 11.07 20.21
CA THR A 119 7.69 10.87 20.10
C THR A 119 7.38 9.70 19.17
N VAL A 120 6.55 8.77 19.63
CA VAL A 120 6.04 7.68 18.79
C VAL A 120 4.86 8.18 17.98
N MET A 121 4.95 8.05 16.67
CA MET A 121 3.90 8.43 15.73
C MET A 121 3.56 7.26 14.80
N GLY A 122 2.37 7.30 14.23
CA GLY A 122 1.96 6.27 13.28
C GLY A 122 0.53 6.46 12.81
N PHE A 123 0.08 5.58 11.92
CA PHE A 123 -1.23 5.63 11.30
C PHE A 123 -1.74 4.23 10.95
N TYR A 124 -3.02 4.13 10.63
CA TYR A 124 -3.62 2.92 10.09
C TYR A 124 -3.87 3.06 8.60
N SER A 125 -3.50 2.03 7.85
CA SER A 125 -3.98 1.82 6.48
C SER A 125 -4.96 0.65 6.43
N TYR A 126 -5.93 0.75 5.52
CA TYR A 126 -6.95 -0.26 5.25
C TYR A 126 -6.95 -0.49 3.75
N SER A 127 -6.60 -1.69 3.32
CA SER A 127 -6.63 -2.06 1.91
C SER A 127 -7.74 -3.05 1.65
N PHE A 128 -8.54 -2.76 0.64
CA PHE A 128 -9.62 -3.60 0.14
C PHE A 128 -9.17 -4.18 -1.20
N ILE A 129 -9.11 -5.48 -1.28
CA ILE A 129 -8.62 -6.21 -2.45
C ILE A 129 -9.73 -7.08 -2.99
N ASP A 130 -10.13 -6.83 -4.24
CA ASP A 130 -11.05 -7.70 -4.96
C ASP A 130 -10.28 -8.57 -5.96
N THR A 131 -10.72 -9.83 -6.11
CA THR A 131 -10.15 -10.77 -7.06
C THR A 131 -11.23 -11.33 -7.99
N ASP A 132 -10.82 -11.71 -9.19
CA ASP A 132 -11.67 -12.45 -10.13
C ASP A 132 -11.74 -13.96 -9.79
N ASP A 133 -12.42 -14.72 -10.65
CA ASP A 133 -12.57 -16.18 -10.51
C ASP A 133 -11.24 -16.94 -10.68
N ASN A 134 -10.22 -16.34 -11.28
CA ASN A 134 -8.88 -16.92 -11.42
C ASN A 134 -7.96 -16.57 -10.22
N GLY A 135 -8.43 -15.74 -9.29
CA GLY A 135 -7.67 -15.23 -8.17
C GLY A 135 -6.70 -14.10 -8.54
N GLU A 136 -6.93 -13.44 -9.68
CA GLU A 136 -6.19 -12.25 -10.07
C GLU A 136 -6.82 -11.02 -9.43
N VAL A 137 -5.99 -10.10 -8.92
CA VAL A 137 -6.45 -8.85 -8.32
C VAL A 137 -7.04 -7.95 -9.41
N VAL A 138 -8.31 -7.60 -9.27
CA VAL A 138 -9.03 -6.71 -10.21
C VAL A 138 -9.22 -5.30 -9.65
N ARG A 139 -9.15 -5.15 -8.33
CA ARG A 139 -9.23 -3.86 -7.63
C ARG A 139 -8.37 -3.86 -6.38
N TRP A 140 -7.65 -2.77 -6.19
CA TRP A 140 -6.93 -2.45 -4.96
C TRP A 140 -7.30 -1.04 -4.53
N GLU A 141 -7.92 -0.92 -3.37
CA GLU A 141 -8.30 0.36 -2.79
C GLU A 141 -7.66 0.52 -1.41
N THR A 142 -6.96 1.62 -1.16
CA THR A 142 -6.30 1.88 0.12
C THR A 142 -6.83 3.16 0.77
N HIS A 143 -7.32 3.04 1.99
CA HIS A 143 -7.70 4.15 2.85
C HIS A 143 -6.71 4.31 4.00
N ILE A 144 -6.42 5.54 4.37
CA ILE A 144 -5.50 5.87 5.46
C ILE A 144 -6.24 6.80 6.43
N ASN A 145 -6.07 6.57 7.74
CA ASN A 145 -6.73 7.38 8.73
C ASN A 145 -6.07 8.76 8.91
N SER A 146 -6.76 9.68 9.58
CA SER A 146 -6.33 11.09 9.72
C SER A 146 -5.00 11.29 10.44
N GLU A 147 -4.55 10.33 11.26
CA GLU A 147 -3.22 10.38 11.91
C GLU A 147 -2.08 10.46 10.88
N TYR A 148 -2.34 10.05 9.64
CA TYR A 148 -1.35 10.11 8.58
C TYR A 148 -0.97 11.54 8.20
N SER A 149 -1.90 12.49 8.25
CA SER A 149 -1.58 13.91 7.99
C SER A 149 -0.58 14.46 9.01
N ASP A 150 -0.74 14.15 10.30
CA ASP A 150 0.20 14.56 11.35
C ASP A 150 1.55 13.88 11.18
N PHE A 151 1.56 12.59 10.79
CA PHE A 151 2.77 11.87 10.49
C PHE A 151 3.54 12.49 9.30
N LEU A 152 2.82 12.84 8.21
CA LEU A 152 3.41 13.46 7.02
C LEU A 152 3.97 14.85 7.31
N ASP A 153 3.29 15.65 8.13
CA ASP A 153 3.79 16.96 8.53
C ASP A 153 5.19 16.86 9.15
N VAL A 154 5.38 15.90 10.04
CA VAL A 154 6.68 15.64 10.66
C VAL A 154 7.68 15.00 9.69
N ALA A 155 7.25 14.07 8.85
CA ALA A 155 8.14 13.33 7.94
C ALA A 155 8.62 14.19 6.76
N ILE A 156 7.72 14.95 6.13
CA ILE A 156 7.96 15.67 4.87
C ILE A 156 7.47 17.12 4.85
N GLY A 157 6.91 17.62 5.96
CA GLY A 157 6.48 19.01 6.08
C GLY A 157 5.22 19.36 5.25
N VAL A 158 4.34 18.39 5.02
CA VAL A 158 3.08 18.62 4.30
C VAL A 158 1.92 17.91 5.00
N HIS A 159 0.73 18.49 4.86
CA HIS A 159 -0.52 17.85 5.24
C HIS A 159 -1.25 17.37 3.98
N GLY A 160 -1.70 16.11 3.98
CA GLY A 160 -2.64 15.61 2.98
C GLY A 160 -4.10 15.89 3.39
N PRO A 161 -5.09 15.43 2.64
CA PRO A 161 -4.91 14.63 1.43
C PRO A 161 -4.36 15.41 0.25
N PHE A 162 -3.80 14.70 -0.71
CA PHE A 162 -3.25 15.27 -1.93
C PHE A 162 -4.30 15.32 -3.04
N HIS A 163 -4.15 16.27 -3.97
CA HIS A 163 -5.03 16.38 -5.14
C HIS A 163 -4.51 15.59 -6.35
N GLY A 164 -3.34 14.99 -6.21
CA GLY A 164 -2.73 14.13 -7.22
C GLY A 164 -1.40 13.57 -6.74
N THR A 165 -0.94 12.52 -7.41
CA THR A 165 0.30 11.81 -7.03
C THR A 165 1.55 12.69 -7.13
N HIS A 166 1.58 13.65 -8.06
CA HIS A 166 2.71 14.57 -8.24
C HIS A 166 2.95 15.47 -7.03
N GLU A 167 1.89 15.94 -6.35
CA GLU A 167 2.05 16.77 -5.14
C GLU A 167 2.81 16.02 -4.05
N TYR A 168 2.49 14.74 -3.89
CA TYR A 168 3.17 13.87 -2.93
C TYR A 168 4.63 13.58 -3.34
N THR A 169 4.84 13.27 -4.61
CA THR A 169 6.18 13.00 -5.15
C THR A 169 7.09 14.22 -5.02
N ASP A 170 6.58 15.42 -5.33
CA ASP A 170 7.32 16.68 -5.19
C ASP A 170 7.69 16.97 -3.72
N ALA A 171 6.83 16.61 -2.77
CA ALA A 171 7.12 16.75 -1.36
C ALA A 171 8.24 15.80 -0.90
N LEU A 172 8.22 14.55 -1.37
CA LEU A 172 9.29 13.58 -1.11
C LEU A 172 10.62 14.01 -1.72
N ASP A 173 10.63 14.48 -2.96
CA ASP A 173 11.83 14.99 -3.64
C ASP A 173 12.44 16.18 -2.93
N ARG A 174 11.62 17.15 -2.55
CA ARG A 174 12.06 18.31 -1.78
C ARG A 174 12.70 17.88 -0.47
N ARG A 175 12.08 16.93 0.24
CA ARG A 175 12.62 16.44 1.50
C ARG A 175 13.97 15.73 1.33
N LEU A 176 14.13 14.93 0.29
CA LEU A 176 15.41 14.30 -0.02
C LEU A 176 16.48 15.34 -0.35
N ALA A 177 16.13 16.36 -1.16
CA ALA A 177 17.06 17.42 -1.54
C ALA A 177 17.55 18.25 -0.34
N GLU A 178 16.66 18.55 0.63
CA GLU A 178 17.01 19.23 1.88
C GLU A 178 18.05 18.46 2.71
N GLU A 179 18.03 17.13 2.63
CA GLU A 179 18.99 16.26 3.30
C GLU A 179 20.23 15.93 2.44
N GLY A 180 20.33 16.53 1.24
CA GLY A 180 21.44 16.29 0.29
C GLY A 180 21.44 14.88 -0.30
N LEU A 181 20.28 14.24 -0.37
CA LEU A 181 20.10 12.88 -0.87
C LEU A 181 19.45 12.88 -2.24
N THR A 182 19.79 11.88 -3.04
CA THR A 182 19.13 11.56 -4.33
C THR A 182 18.54 10.16 -4.28
N VAL A 183 17.53 9.91 -5.12
CA VAL A 183 16.94 8.56 -5.30
C VAL A 183 17.83 7.74 -6.22
#